data_4792c552c31226a5449636c24d436266
#
_entry.id   4792c552c31226a5449636c24d436266
#
_cell.length_a   1.000
_cell.length_b   1.000
_cell.length_c   1.000
_cell.angle_alpha   90.00
_cell.angle_beta   90.00
_cell.angle_gamma   90.00
#
_symmetry.space_group_name_H-M   'P 1'
#
loop_
_entity.id
_entity.type
_entity.pdbx_description
1 polymer ?
#
loop_
_entity_poly.entity_id
_entity_poly.type
_entity_poly.pdbx_seq_one_letter_code
_entity_poly.pdbx_strand_id
1 'polypeptide(L)'
;MKFGGTSVGSPERIKSVARLVTRNGRPTFVVLSAMSGTTNELVEVADYLYKKNTNSANEVINALEQKYMGHVNALFDTEEYRTRMRQFLCEEFAFLRTFTKDFFTSFEEKQIVAQGEIISTTMMVNHLQETGVKAILLPALDFMRTDKNGEPAPGAIRERLTRLMEKNPGYEVYLTQGFICRNAYGEVDNLLRGGSDYTASLIGVALQAEEIQIWTDIDGMHNNDPRFVAHTEAVRQLHFEEASELAYFGAKILHPTCVQPAKYAGIPVRLKNTMDPDAEGTLINNELVRGKLKAVAAKDHIVAIKVKSSRKLGSPDFLRKVFETFEGYQTAIDMIATSEVGVSMTIDNVSHLAEIVEELKKYGTVTVDENMCIVCVVGDLDSANTGFENLATEALRHIPVRMISYGGSNFNISFLIREEDKQAALESLSATIFGKKKNEQA
;
A
#
# COMPACT_ATOMS: atom_id res chain seq x y z
N MET A 1 -0.66 4.36 -15.70
CA MET A 1 -0.10 5.24 -14.65
C MET A 1 -1.06 5.32 -13.47
N LYS A 2 -0.56 5.26 -12.22
CA LYS A 2 -1.38 5.51 -11.02
C LYS A 2 -0.79 6.66 -10.22
N PHE A 3 -1.61 7.57 -9.76
CA PHE A 3 -1.19 8.70 -8.93
C PHE A 3 -1.87 8.64 -7.56
N GLY A 4 -1.06 8.75 -6.50
CA GLY A 4 -1.52 8.79 -5.11
C GLY A 4 -2.15 10.13 -4.73
N GLY A 5 -2.79 10.17 -3.56
CA GLY A 5 -3.45 11.39 -3.07
C GLY A 5 -2.51 12.59 -2.92
N THR A 6 -1.24 12.35 -2.52
CA THR A 6 -0.22 13.41 -2.47
C THR A 6 0.10 14.00 -3.84
N SER A 7 0.06 13.17 -4.89
CA SER A 7 0.32 13.60 -6.27
C SER A 7 -0.79 14.47 -6.85
N VAL A 8 -2.02 14.37 -6.36
CA VAL A 8 -3.20 15.14 -6.81
C VAL A 8 -3.79 16.03 -5.70
N GLY A 9 -3.07 16.26 -4.62
CA GLY A 9 -3.56 16.88 -3.39
C GLY A 9 -3.82 18.39 -3.46
N SER A 10 -3.53 19.06 -4.59
CA SER A 10 -3.86 20.46 -4.81
C SER A 10 -4.12 20.74 -6.31
N PRO A 11 -4.76 21.87 -6.64
CA PRO A 11 -4.96 22.28 -8.04
C PRO A 11 -3.66 22.32 -8.86
N GLU A 12 -2.56 22.83 -8.29
CA GLU A 12 -1.26 22.92 -8.95
C GLU A 12 -0.70 21.52 -9.25
N ARG A 13 -0.88 20.58 -8.32
CA ARG A 13 -0.47 19.19 -8.49
C ARG A 13 -1.31 18.48 -9.55
N ILE A 14 -2.64 18.72 -9.58
CA ILE A 14 -3.51 18.23 -10.65
C ILE A 14 -3.02 18.74 -12.01
N LYS A 15 -2.72 20.06 -12.15
CA LYS A 15 -2.15 20.65 -13.37
C LYS A 15 -0.82 19.99 -13.76
N SER A 16 0.02 19.65 -12.78
CA SER A 16 1.31 18.99 -13.03
C SER A 16 1.12 17.54 -13.50
N VAL A 17 0.21 16.79 -12.88
CA VAL A 17 -0.14 15.41 -13.30
C VAL A 17 -0.77 15.43 -14.69
N ALA A 18 -1.65 16.39 -15.00
CA ALA A 18 -2.24 16.52 -16.35
C ALA A 18 -1.16 16.67 -17.43
N ARG A 19 -0.13 17.48 -17.19
CA ARG A 19 1.03 17.61 -18.11
C ARG A 19 1.83 16.30 -18.21
N LEU A 20 1.98 15.57 -17.10
CA LEU A 20 2.69 14.30 -17.06
C LEU A 20 2.01 13.21 -17.90
N VAL A 21 0.70 13.03 -17.76
CA VAL A 21 -0.04 11.97 -18.44
C VAL A 21 -0.13 12.19 -19.95
N THR A 22 0.06 13.42 -20.42
CA THR A 22 0.05 13.79 -21.85
C THR A 22 1.44 13.92 -22.47
N ARG A 23 2.51 13.85 -21.66
CA ARG A 23 3.89 14.13 -22.08
C ARG A 23 4.39 13.27 -23.24
N ASN A 24 4.00 12.00 -23.31
CA ASN A 24 4.57 11.04 -24.26
C ASN A 24 3.77 10.89 -25.55
N GLY A 25 2.63 11.58 -25.70
CA GLY A 25 1.76 11.50 -26.88
C GLY A 25 1.21 10.10 -27.17
N ARG A 26 1.25 9.17 -26.22
CA ARG A 26 0.70 7.81 -26.32
C ARG A 26 -0.57 7.70 -25.51
N PRO A 27 -1.55 6.89 -25.97
CA PRO A 27 -2.73 6.59 -25.17
C PRO A 27 -2.34 6.06 -23.80
N THR A 28 -2.82 6.71 -22.75
CA THR A 28 -2.44 6.41 -21.37
C THR A 28 -3.67 6.09 -20.55
N PHE A 29 -3.61 4.99 -19.78
CA PHE A 29 -4.62 4.67 -18.78
C PHE A 29 -4.17 5.19 -17.41
N VAL A 30 -5.02 6.00 -16.77
CA VAL A 30 -4.70 6.72 -15.53
C VAL A 30 -5.65 6.31 -14.41
N VAL A 31 -5.09 5.90 -13.28
CA VAL A 31 -5.80 5.59 -12.05
C VAL A 31 -5.49 6.65 -11.01
N LEU A 32 -6.51 7.28 -10.45
CA LEU A 32 -6.32 8.28 -9.39
C LEU A 32 -6.91 7.81 -8.07
N SER A 33 -6.21 8.18 -7.00
CA SER A 33 -6.74 8.17 -5.63
C SER A 33 -7.53 9.45 -5.34
N ALA A 34 -8.26 9.46 -4.23
CA ALA A 34 -8.78 10.68 -3.65
C ALA A 34 -7.66 11.72 -3.42
N MET A 35 -7.99 13.00 -3.40
CA MET A 35 -7.05 14.05 -3.01
C MET A 35 -6.58 13.85 -1.56
N SER A 36 -5.34 14.25 -1.27
CA SER A 36 -4.74 14.09 0.07
C SER A 36 -5.65 14.61 1.19
N GLY A 37 -5.85 13.79 2.21
CA GLY A 37 -6.69 14.08 3.38
C GLY A 37 -8.17 13.73 3.19
N THR A 38 -8.70 13.72 1.97
CA THR A 38 -10.13 13.55 1.71
C THR A 38 -10.67 12.21 2.21
N THR A 39 -9.94 11.11 2.00
CA THR A 39 -10.37 9.80 2.51
C THR A 39 -10.50 9.78 4.02
N ASN A 40 -9.56 10.41 4.75
CA ASN A 40 -9.61 10.51 6.20
C ASN A 40 -10.81 11.36 6.67
N GLU A 41 -11.06 12.50 6.00
CA GLU A 41 -12.21 13.36 6.28
C GLU A 41 -13.53 12.61 6.02
N LEU A 42 -13.63 11.79 4.97
CA LEU A 42 -14.82 10.96 4.69
C LEU A 42 -14.99 9.80 5.69
N VAL A 43 -13.91 9.19 6.15
CA VAL A 43 -13.95 8.20 7.24
C VAL A 43 -14.39 8.85 8.54
N GLU A 44 -13.94 10.06 8.84
CA GLU A 44 -14.38 10.83 10.02
C GLU A 44 -15.89 11.12 9.96
N VAL A 45 -16.43 11.45 8.77
CA VAL A 45 -17.89 11.58 8.56
C VAL A 45 -18.60 10.28 8.93
N ALA A 46 -18.11 9.13 8.45
CA ALA A 46 -18.68 7.82 8.75
C ALA A 46 -18.63 7.51 10.24
N ASP A 47 -17.51 7.79 10.92
CA ASP A 47 -17.34 7.61 12.37
C ASP A 47 -18.35 8.42 13.18
N TYR A 48 -18.61 9.68 12.78
CA TYR A 48 -19.65 10.48 13.43
C TYR A 48 -21.05 9.92 13.20
N LEU A 49 -21.33 9.39 11.99
CA LEU A 49 -22.62 8.79 11.69
C LEU A 49 -22.86 7.49 12.46
N TYR A 50 -21.86 6.64 12.65
CA TYR A 50 -21.94 5.47 13.55
C TYR A 50 -22.28 5.88 15.00
N LYS A 51 -21.73 7.00 15.45
CA LYS A 51 -22.01 7.58 16.78
C LYS A 51 -23.31 8.41 16.83
N LYS A 52 -24.08 8.47 15.73
CA LYS A 52 -25.30 9.27 15.57
C LYS A 52 -25.08 10.78 15.81
N ASN A 53 -23.85 11.25 15.60
CA ASN A 53 -23.48 12.66 15.71
C ASN A 53 -23.57 13.34 14.34
N THR A 54 -24.80 13.57 13.88
CA THR A 54 -25.10 14.16 12.57
C THR A 54 -24.62 15.60 12.42
N ASN A 55 -24.53 16.35 13.52
CA ASN A 55 -24.04 17.74 13.51
C ASN A 55 -22.56 17.78 13.12
N SER A 56 -21.69 17.03 13.82
CA SER A 56 -20.27 16.97 13.51
C SER A 56 -20.02 16.38 12.12
N ALA A 57 -20.79 15.36 11.70
CA ALA A 57 -20.71 14.85 10.33
C ALA A 57 -20.98 15.95 9.30
N ASN A 58 -22.03 16.75 9.48
CA ASN A 58 -22.35 17.86 8.59
C ASN A 58 -21.30 18.98 8.63
N GLU A 59 -20.67 19.25 9.76
CA GLU A 59 -19.56 20.22 9.85
C GLU A 59 -18.37 19.78 8.98
N VAL A 60 -17.96 18.51 9.04
CA VAL A 60 -16.89 17.98 8.20
C VAL A 60 -17.28 18.01 6.70
N ILE A 61 -18.51 17.61 6.37
CA ILE A 61 -19.03 17.68 4.99
C ILE A 61 -18.99 19.11 4.46
N ASN A 62 -19.42 20.09 5.25
CA ASN A 62 -19.42 21.50 4.85
C ASN A 62 -18.01 22.06 4.66
N ALA A 63 -17.08 21.71 5.55
CA ALA A 63 -15.67 22.11 5.42
C ALA A 63 -15.04 21.52 4.15
N LEU A 64 -15.32 20.24 3.87
CA LEU A 64 -14.84 19.55 2.68
C LEU A 64 -15.40 20.17 1.40
N GLU A 65 -16.72 20.49 1.37
CA GLU A 65 -17.35 21.16 0.25
C GLU A 65 -16.70 22.52 -0.05
N GLN A 66 -16.50 23.35 0.98
CA GLN A 66 -15.84 24.66 0.82
C GLN A 66 -14.41 24.53 0.29
N LYS A 67 -13.64 23.54 0.79
CA LYS A 67 -12.30 23.22 0.29
C LYS A 67 -12.32 22.92 -1.21
N TYR A 68 -13.23 22.05 -1.66
CA TYR A 68 -13.33 21.68 -3.06
C TYR A 68 -13.86 22.82 -3.95
N MET A 69 -14.79 23.65 -3.46
CA MET A 69 -15.20 24.88 -4.16
C MET A 69 -14.05 25.85 -4.38
N GLY A 70 -13.15 25.97 -3.39
CA GLY A 70 -11.89 26.71 -3.54
C GLY A 70 -10.98 26.11 -4.61
N HIS A 71 -10.85 24.78 -4.63
CA HIS A 71 -10.07 24.07 -5.64
C HIS A 71 -10.60 24.28 -7.06
N VAL A 72 -11.92 24.29 -7.26
CA VAL A 72 -12.53 24.58 -8.59
C VAL A 72 -12.08 25.94 -9.11
N ASN A 73 -12.10 26.98 -8.26
CA ASN A 73 -11.69 28.31 -8.68
C ASN A 73 -10.21 28.41 -9.07
N ALA A 74 -9.34 27.63 -8.44
CA ALA A 74 -7.90 27.60 -8.71
C ALA A 74 -7.50 26.68 -9.87
N LEU A 75 -8.29 25.62 -10.12
CA LEU A 75 -7.98 24.61 -11.12
C LEU A 75 -8.45 25.02 -12.53
N PHE A 76 -9.68 25.54 -12.66
CA PHE A 76 -10.30 25.82 -13.94
C PHE A 76 -10.15 27.29 -14.33
N ASP A 77 -9.88 27.53 -15.60
CA ASP A 77 -9.66 28.88 -16.13
C ASP A 77 -10.94 29.46 -16.75
N THR A 78 -11.86 28.61 -17.26
CA THR A 78 -13.08 29.03 -17.94
C THR A 78 -14.31 28.92 -17.01
N GLU A 79 -15.27 29.85 -17.16
CA GLU A 79 -16.48 29.83 -16.34
C GLU A 79 -17.41 28.65 -16.69
N GLU A 80 -17.33 28.13 -17.90
CA GLU A 80 -18.08 26.93 -18.30
C GLU A 80 -17.71 25.73 -17.43
N TYR A 81 -16.41 25.43 -17.32
CA TYR A 81 -15.93 24.30 -16.52
C TYR A 81 -16.07 24.57 -15.01
N ARG A 82 -15.90 25.81 -14.55
CA ARG A 82 -16.17 26.17 -13.15
C ARG A 82 -17.63 25.90 -12.78
N THR A 83 -18.58 26.35 -13.63
CA THR A 83 -20.02 26.16 -13.36
C THR A 83 -20.36 24.67 -13.37
N ARG A 84 -19.87 23.91 -14.35
CA ARG A 84 -20.06 22.44 -14.43
C ARG A 84 -19.58 21.76 -13.17
N MET A 85 -18.37 22.09 -12.70
CA MET A 85 -17.78 21.46 -11.53
C MET A 85 -18.44 21.89 -10.23
N ARG A 86 -18.86 23.14 -10.09
CA ARG A 86 -19.62 23.59 -8.92
C ARG A 86 -20.96 22.84 -8.82
N GLN A 87 -21.66 22.69 -9.94
CA GLN A 87 -22.91 21.92 -9.97
C GLN A 87 -22.67 20.47 -9.55
N PHE A 88 -21.67 19.80 -10.14
CA PHE A 88 -21.30 18.45 -9.78
C PHE A 88 -20.99 18.33 -8.27
N LEU A 89 -20.17 19.21 -7.70
CA LEU A 89 -19.86 19.20 -6.28
C LEU A 89 -21.10 19.41 -5.40
N CYS A 90 -22.00 20.32 -5.79
CA CYS A 90 -23.27 20.51 -5.06
C CYS A 90 -24.10 19.22 -5.02
N GLU A 91 -24.16 18.49 -6.13
CA GLU A 91 -24.89 17.22 -6.22
C GLU A 91 -24.22 16.13 -5.34
N GLU A 92 -22.90 16.00 -5.38
CA GLU A 92 -22.17 15.00 -4.58
C GLU A 92 -22.21 15.31 -3.07
N PHE A 93 -22.07 16.56 -2.67
CA PHE A 93 -22.18 16.94 -1.26
C PHE A 93 -23.63 16.89 -0.75
N ALA A 94 -24.63 17.14 -1.62
CA ALA A 94 -26.02 16.87 -1.29
C ALA A 94 -26.29 15.37 -1.09
N PHE A 95 -25.68 14.51 -1.92
CA PHE A 95 -25.73 13.06 -1.76
C PHE A 95 -25.10 12.64 -0.40
N LEU A 96 -23.91 13.12 -0.05
CA LEU A 96 -23.29 12.84 1.24
C LEU A 96 -24.21 13.22 2.41
N ARG A 97 -24.93 14.34 2.33
CA ARG A 97 -25.87 14.77 3.38
C ARG A 97 -27.11 13.87 3.50
N THR A 98 -27.43 13.04 2.50
CA THR A 98 -28.55 12.10 2.63
C THR A 98 -28.30 11.06 3.70
N PHE A 99 -27.05 10.62 3.87
CA PHE A 99 -26.66 9.62 4.88
C PHE A 99 -26.78 10.12 6.33
N THR A 100 -26.94 11.42 6.55
CA THR A 100 -27.13 11.96 7.91
C THR A 100 -28.57 11.79 8.43
N LYS A 101 -29.49 11.27 7.61
CA LYS A 101 -30.92 11.19 7.92
C LYS A 101 -31.41 9.80 8.28
N ASP A 102 -30.70 8.75 7.87
CA ASP A 102 -31.13 7.37 7.92
C ASP A 102 -30.23 6.49 8.81
N PHE A 103 -30.56 5.20 8.90
CA PHE A 103 -29.70 4.20 9.53
C PHE A 103 -28.39 4.11 8.77
N PHE A 104 -27.28 4.06 9.52
CA PHE A 104 -25.93 4.03 8.96
C PHE A 104 -25.27 2.68 9.24
N THR A 105 -24.77 2.04 8.18
CA THR A 105 -24.11 0.74 8.20
C THR A 105 -22.80 0.78 7.40
N SER A 106 -22.07 -0.31 7.38
CA SER A 106 -20.86 -0.45 6.54
C SER A 106 -21.14 -0.31 5.04
N PHE A 107 -22.39 -0.49 4.61
CA PHE A 107 -22.79 -0.28 3.23
C PHE A 107 -22.77 1.22 2.85
N GLU A 108 -23.35 2.08 3.70
CA GLU A 108 -23.34 3.53 3.49
C GLU A 108 -21.93 4.10 3.66
N GLU A 109 -21.15 3.59 4.60
CA GLU A 109 -19.75 3.98 4.78
C GLU A 109 -18.95 3.83 3.49
N LYS A 110 -19.05 2.68 2.82
CA LYS A 110 -18.34 2.44 1.56
C LYS A 110 -18.73 3.42 0.46
N GLN A 111 -20.00 3.81 0.41
CA GLN A 111 -20.48 4.82 -0.53
C GLN A 111 -19.96 6.22 -0.22
N ILE A 112 -19.88 6.60 1.07
CA ILE A 112 -19.28 7.87 1.49
C ILE A 112 -17.81 7.92 1.11
N VAL A 113 -17.05 6.90 1.49
CA VAL A 113 -15.61 6.87 1.24
C VAL A 113 -15.28 6.89 -0.25
N ALA A 114 -16.12 6.26 -1.08
CA ALA A 114 -15.94 6.26 -2.54
C ALA A 114 -15.99 7.65 -3.18
N GLN A 115 -16.62 8.64 -2.53
CA GLN A 115 -16.76 9.99 -3.10
C GLN A 115 -15.42 10.70 -3.28
N GLY A 116 -14.41 10.37 -2.49
CA GLY A 116 -13.08 10.93 -2.63
C GLY A 116 -12.47 10.71 -4.02
N GLU A 117 -12.51 9.48 -4.50
CA GLU A 117 -12.01 9.11 -5.83
C GLU A 117 -12.92 9.61 -6.94
N ILE A 118 -14.23 9.62 -6.75
CA ILE A 118 -15.21 10.12 -7.74
C ILE A 118 -14.96 11.61 -7.98
N ILE A 119 -14.82 12.40 -6.93
CA ILE A 119 -14.58 13.85 -7.04
C ILE A 119 -13.22 14.13 -7.70
N SER A 120 -12.15 13.48 -7.24
CA SER A 120 -10.80 13.73 -7.76
C SER A 120 -10.67 13.41 -9.25
N THR A 121 -11.24 12.29 -9.68
CA THR A 121 -11.19 11.87 -11.09
C THR A 121 -12.06 12.74 -11.98
N THR A 122 -13.23 13.19 -11.50
CA THR A 122 -14.11 14.11 -12.24
C THR A 122 -13.44 15.48 -12.41
N MET A 123 -12.75 15.99 -11.39
CA MET A 123 -11.97 17.22 -11.50
C MET A 123 -10.85 17.07 -12.54
N MET A 124 -10.09 15.97 -12.50
CA MET A 124 -8.98 15.75 -13.43
C MET A 124 -9.45 15.62 -14.88
N VAL A 125 -10.51 14.85 -15.16
CA VAL A 125 -10.99 14.67 -16.54
C VAL A 125 -11.52 15.98 -17.12
N ASN A 126 -12.24 16.78 -16.32
CA ASN A 126 -12.72 18.08 -16.76
C ASN A 126 -11.57 19.07 -17.01
N HIS A 127 -10.51 19.05 -16.19
CA HIS A 127 -9.33 19.88 -16.42
C HIS A 127 -8.58 19.47 -17.71
N LEU A 128 -8.41 18.17 -17.96
CA LEU A 128 -7.82 17.69 -19.20
C LEU A 128 -8.64 18.12 -20.42
N GLN A 129 -9.98 18.02 -20.36
CA GLN A 129 -10.86 18.46 -21.43
C GLN A 129 -10.82 19.97 -21.65
N GLU A 130 -10.81 20.77 -20.57
CA GLU A 130 -10.65 22.23 -20.65
C GLU A 130 -9.36 22.63 -21.37
N THR A 131 -8.28 21.88 -21.16
CA THR A 131 -6.98 22.12 -21.83
C THR A 131 -6.89 21.50 -23.22
N GLY A 132 -7.99 20.98 -23.77
CA GLY A 132 -8.07 20.45 -25.13
C GLY A 132 -7.61 19.01 -25.30
N VAL A 133 -7.31 18.29 -24.21
CA VAL A 133 -6.91 16.89 -24.25
C VAL A 133 -8.13 16.00 -24.45
N LYS A 134 -8.05 15.04 -25.37
CA LYS A 134 -9.08 14.02 -25.57
C LYS A 134 -9.06 13.00 -24.42
N ALA A 135 -9.67 13.37 -23.31
CA ALA A 135 -9.76 12.55 -22.10
C ALA A 135 -11.17 12.05 -21.84
N ILE A 136 -11.29 10.84 -21.31
CA ILE A 136 -12.55 10.23 -20.88
C ILE A 136 -12.42 9.60 -19.51
N LEU A 137 -13.47 9.74 -18.69
CA LEU A 137 -13.62 9.01 -17.44
C LEU A 137 -14.36 7.69 -17.70
N LEU A 138 -13.74 6.57 -17.38
CA LEU A 138 -14.35 5.25 -17.32
C LEU A 138 -14.61 4.91 -15.86
N PRO A 139 -15.87 4.96 -15.37
CA PRO A 139 -16.16 4.75 -13.97
C PRO A 139 -15.72 3.35 -13.50
N ALA A 140 -14.94 3.28 -12.43
CA ALA A 140 -14.48 2.00 -11.89
C ALA A 140 -15.65 1.08 -11.51
N LEU A 141 -16.73 1.64 -11.03
CA LEU A 141 -17.95 0.90 -10.68
C LEU A 141 -18.61 0.17 -11.86
N ASP A 142 -18.25 0.51 -13.11
CA ASP A 142 -18.77 -0.17 -14.29
C ASP A 142 -18.02 -1.47 -14.59
N PHE A 143 -16.73 -1.56 -14.25
CA PHE A 143 -15.90 -2.72 -14.61
C PHE A 143 -15.15 -3.37 -13.44
N MET A 144 -14.78 -2.64 -12.36
CA MET A 144 -14.11 -3.23 -11.21
C MET A 144 -15.06 -4.11 -10.41
N ARG A 145 -14.70 -5.39 -10.23
CA ARG A 145 -15.53 -6.40 -9.57
C ARG A 145 -14.71 -7.23 -8.59
N THR A 146 -15.34 -7.56 -7.47
CA THR A 146 -14.86 -8.60 -6.56
C THR A 146 -15.81 -9.78 -6.55
N ASP A 147 -15.32 -10.92 -6.14
CA ASP A 147 -16.10 -12.15 -5.92
C ASP A 147 -16.80 -12.16 -4.55
N LYS A 148 -17.40 -13.30 -4.18
CA LYS A 148 -18.10 -13.47 -2.89
C LYS A 148 -17.19 -13.42 -1.66
N ASN A 149 -15.89 -13.61 -1.86
CA ASN A 149 -14.87 -13.56 -0.80
C ASN A 149 -14.24 -12.16 -0.68
N GLY A 150 -14.67 -11.20 -1.51
CA GLY A 150 -14.07 -9.87 -1.58
C GLY A 150 -12.80 -9.80 -2.43
N GLU A 151 -12.39 -10.91 -3.06
CA GLU A 151 -11.22 -10.95 -3.92
C GLU A 151 -11.55 -10.41 -5.33
N PRO A 152 -10.61 -9.68 -5.97
CA PRO A 152 -10.82 -9.22 -7.34
C PRO A 152 -11.15 -10.37 -8.29
N ALA A 153 -12.04 -10.11 -9.25
CA ALA A 153 -12.45 -11.05 -10.29
C ALA A 153 -11.80 -10.67 -11.65
N PRO A 154 -10.53 -11.08 -11.94
CA PRO A 154 -9.75 -10.56 -13.07
C PRO A 154 -10.41 -10.82 -14.43
N GLY A 155 -11.09 -11.96 -14.60
CA GLY A 155 -11.81 -12.29 -15.83
C GLY A 155 -12.95 -11.32 -16.11
N ALA A 156 -13.79 -11.02 -15.10
CA ALA A 156 -14.89 -10.08 -15.22
C ALA A 156 -14.39 -8.64 -15.42
N ILE A 157 -13.31 -8.26 -14.75
CA ILE A 157 -12.67 -6.94 -14.92
C ILE A 157 -12.19 -6.78 -16.35
N ARG A 158 -11.44 -7.76 -16.88
CA ARG A 158 -10.93 -7.72 -18.25
C ARG A 158 -12.07 -7.61 -19.28
N GLU A 159 -13.07 -8.47 -19.21
CA GLU A 159 -14.19 -8.48 -20.15
C GLU A 159 -14.91 -7.13 -20.18
N ARG A 160 -15.25 -6.60 -18.99
CA ARG A 160 -15.99 -5.34 -18.88
C ARG A 160 -15.17 -4.15 -19.33
N LEU A 161 -13.90 -4.08 -18.91
CA LEU A 161 -13.00 -2.99 -19.29
C LEU A 161 -12.74 -2.99 -20.81
N THR A 162 -12.47 -4.16 -21.42
CA THR A 162 -12.28 -4.26 -22.88
C THR A 162 -13.50 -3.76 -23.61
N ARG A 163 -14.69 -4.17 -23.20
CA ARG A 163 -15.96 -3.70 -23.80
C ARG A 163 -16.15 -2.18 -23.67
N LEU A 164 -15.74 -1.59 -22.53
CA LEU A 164 -15.81 -0.13 -22.36
C LEU A 164 -14.81 0.60 -23.26
N MET A 165 -13.59 0.07 -23.40
CA MET A 165 -12.57 0.62 -24.29
C MET A 165 -13.00 0.56 -25.77
N GLU A 166 -13.59 -0.56 -26.20
CA GLU A 166 -14.12 -0.74 -27.56
C GLU A 166 -15.26 0.24 -27.90
N LYS A 167 -16.09 0.58 -26.91
CA LYS A 167 -17.15 1.58 -27.07
C LYS A 167 -16.65 3.01 -27.10
N ASN A 168 -15.46 3.25 -26.60
CA ASN A 168 -14.86 4.58 -26.45
C ASN A 168 -13.44 4.60 -27.05
N PRO A 169 -13.29 4.45 -28.37
CA PRO A 169 -11.98 4.47 -29.01
C PRO A 169 -11.43 5.89 -29.20
N GLY A 170 -10.11 6.02 -29.33
CA GLY A 170 -9.45 7.22 -29.83
C GLY A 170 -9.28 8.36 -28.83
N TYR A 171 -9.38 8.06 -27.52
CA TYR A 171 -8.97 9.00 -26.49
C TYR A 171 -7.45 8.91 -26.22
N GLU A 172 -6.88 10.04 -25.84
CA GLU A 172 -5.45 10.14 -25.45
C GLU A 172 -5.26 9.70 -24.00
N VAL A 173 -6.24 10.03 -23.14
CA VAL A 173 -6.21 9.68 -21.72
C VAL A 173 -7.53 9.01 -21.32
N TYR A 174 -7.41 7.78 -20.82
CA TYR A 174 -8.48 7.05 -20.16
C TYR A 174 -8.28 7.14 -18.67
N LEU A 175 -9.22 7.71 -17.95
CA LEU A 175 -9.13 7.95 -16.51
C LEU A 175 -10.11 7.08 -15.75
N THR A 176 -9.75 6.61 -14.56
CA THR A 176 -10.64 5.88 -13.67
C THR A 176 -10.29 6.12 -12.19
N GLN A 177 -11.26 5.81 -11.34
CA GLN A 177 -11.06 5.78 -9.89
C GLN A 177 -10.20 4.58 -9.50
N GLY A 178 -9.27 4.78 -8.57
CA GLY A 178 -8.67 3.70 -7.82
C GLY A 178 -9.56 3.25 -6.66
N PHE A 179 -9.18 2.19 -5.96
CA PHE A 179 -9.75 1.76 -4.69
C PHE A 179 -11.20 1.24 -4.73
N ILE A 180 -12.11 1.88 -5.47
CA ILE A 180 -13.53 1.55 -5.48
C ILE A 180 -13.87 0.44 -6.48
N CYS A 181 -14.86 -0.39 -6.13
CA CYS A 181 -15.33 -1.50 -6.95
C CYS A 181 -16.81 -1.81 -6.66
N ARG A 182 -17.36 -2.82 -7.33
CA ARG A 182 -18.60 -3.45 -6.91
C ARG A 182 -18.33 -4.89 -6.46
N ASN A 183 -18.97 -5.28 -5.36
CA ASN A 183 -18.91 -6.65 -4.86
C ASN A 183 -19.74 -7.61 -5.73
N ALA A 184 -19.76 -8.90 -5.35
CA ALA A 184 -20.49 -9.93 -6.07
C ALA A 184 -22.03 -9.68 -6.14
N TYR A 185 -22.55 -8.86 -5.24
CA TYR A 185 -23.98 -8.49 -5.18
C TYR A 185 -24.30 -7.21 -5.97
N GLY A 186 -23.27 -6.58 -6.55
CA GLY A 186 -23.41 -5.32 -7.32
C GLY A 186 -23.40 -4.06 -6.46
N GLU A 187 -23.15 -4.17 -5.17
CA GLU A 187 -23.07 -3.05 -4.24
C GLU A 187 -21.70 -2.37 -4.33
N VAL A 188 -21.67 -1.06 -4.01
CA VAL A 188 -20.41 -0.32 -3.90
C VAL A 188 -19.55 -0.93 -2.80
N ASP A 189 -18.31 -1.21 -3.13
CA ASP A 189 -17.32 -1.77 -2.22
C ASP A 189 -15.94 -1.17 -2.48
N ASN A 190 -15.02 -1.42 -1.59
CA ASN A 190 -13.68 -0.89 -1.64
C ASN A 190 -12.67 -2.05 -1.64
N LEU A 191 -11.63 -1.93 -2.48
CA LEU A 191 -10.47 -2.78 -2.36
C LEU A 191 -9.73 -2.44 -1.07
N LEU A 192 -9.15 -3.44 -0.41
CA LEU A 192 -8.43 -3.26 0.85
C LEU A 192 -7.22 -2.33 0.71
N ARG A 193 -6.33 -2.30 1.72
CA ARG A 193 -5.12 -1.45 1.74
C ARG A 193 -4.36 -1.49 0.42
N GLY A 194 -3.88 -0.32 -0.01
CA GLY A 194 -3.22 -0.18 -1.32
C GLY A 194 -4.18 -0.25 -2.50
N GLY A 195 -5.50 -0.11 -2.27
CA GLY A 195 -6.55 -0.35 -3.26
C GLY A 195 -6.36 0.34 -4.61
N SER A 196 -5.84 1.58 -4.65
CA SER A 196 -5.57 2.26 -5.93
C SER A 196 -4.38 1.66 -6.68
N ASP A 197 -3.32 1.19 -5.97
CA ASP A 197 -2.20 0.49 -6.59
C ASP A 197 -2.65 -0.87 -7.11
N TYR A 198 -3.51 -1.53 -6.34
CA TYR A 198 -4.12 -2.81 -6.75
C TYR A 198 -5.00 -2.63 -8.00
N THR A 199 -5.83 -1.58 -8.03
CA THR A 199 -6.62 -1.20 -9.22
C THR A 199 -5.71 -1.03 -10.43
N ALA A 200 -4.59 -0.31 -10.30
CA ALA A 200 -3.65 -0.09 -11.40
C ALA A 200 -3.01 -1.40 -11.89
N SER A 201 -2.65 -2.31 -10.99
CA SER A 201 -2.12 -3.63 -11.35
C SER A 201 -3.14 -4.47 -12.09
N LEU A 202 -4.39 -4.53 -11.60
CA LEU A 202 -5.48 -5.28 -12.25
C LEU A 202 -5.80 -4.74 -13.65
N ILE A 203 -5.85 -3.41 -13.81
CA ILE A 203 -6.07 -2.77 -15.10
C ILE A 203 -4.87 -3.02 -16.04
N GLY A 204 -3.64 -2.86 -15.54
CA GLY A 204 -2.45 -3.14 -16.33
C GLY A 204 -2.44 -4.56 -16.89
N VAL A 205 -2.82 -5.54 -16.06
CA VAL A 205 -2.96 -6.94 -16.50
C VAL A 205 -4.12 -7.12 -17.48
N ALA A 206 -5.27 -6.53 -17.22
CA ALA A 206 -6.44 -6.64 -18.09
C ALA A 206 -6.16 -6.10 -19.51
N LEU A 207 -5.40 -5.00 -19.62
CA LEU A 207 -5.04 -4.33 -20.85
C LEU A 207 -3.70 -4.80 -21.45
N GLN A 208 -3.00 -5.72 -20.81
CA GLN A 208 -1.66 -6.16 -21.21
C GLN A 208 -0.69 -4.97 -21.40
N ALA A 209 -0.65 -4.10 -20.40
CA ALA A 209 0.18 -2.89 -20.44
C ALA A 209 1.67 -3.23 -20.59
N GLU A 210 2.42 -2.37 -21.28
CA GLU A 210 3.89 -2.49 -21.38
C GLU A 210 4.56 -2.33 -20.00
N GLU A 211 4.05 -1.43 -19.17
CA GLU A 211 4.56 -1.10 -17.84
C GLU A 211 3.43 -0.51 -16.98
N ILE A 212 3.43 -0.83 -15.69
CA ILE A 212 2.56 -0.19 -14.69
C ILE A 212 3.42 0.81 -13.91
N GLN A 213 3.05 2.08 -13.94
CA GLN A 213 3.77 3.13 -13.22
C GLN A 213 2.99 3.58 -11.97
N ILE A 214 3.63 3.50 -10.83
CA ILE A 214 3.11 4.01 -9.56
C ILE A 214 3.85 5.29 -9.21
N TRP A 215 3.13 6.41 -9.27
CA TRP A 215 3.66 7.73 -9.01
C TRP A 215 3.36 8.17 -7.59
N THR A 216 4.41 8.56 -6.87
CA THR A 216 4.39 8.97 -5.46
C THR A 216 5.24 10.22 -5.26
N ASP A 217 5.51 10.62 -4.02
CA ASP A 217 6.33 11.78 -3.65
C ASP A 217 7.81 11.44 -3.36
N ILE A 218 8.22 10.21 -3.63
CA ILE A 218 9.61 9.75 -3.49
C ILE A 218 10.13 9.15 -4.79
N ASP A 219 11.45 9.17 -4.99
CA ASP A 219 12.13 8.76 -6.23
C ASP A 219 12.34 7.24 -6.37
N GLY A 220 11.50 6.44 -5.72
CA GLY A 220 11.57 4.98 -5.72
C GLY A 220 11.85 4.42 -4.32
N MET A 221 12.15 3.12 -4.26
CA MET A 221 12.61 2.48 -3.03
C MET A 221 14.07 2.80 -2.77
N HIS A 222 14.39 3.11 -1.52
CA HIS A 222 15.75 3.35 -1.07
C HIS A 222 16.33 2.12 -0.38
N ASN A 223 17.65 2.03 -0.37
CA ASN A 223 18.38 0.94 0.30
C ASN A 223 18.24 1.00 1.83
N ASN A 224 17.72 2.09 2.39
CA ASN A 224 17.36 2.26 3.79
C ASN A 224 16.36 3.40 3.94
N ASP A 225 15.79 3.61 5.12
CA ASP A 225 14.85 4.69 5.41
C ASP A 225 15.62 6.02 5.60
N PRO A 226 15.40 7.03 4.73
CA PRO A 226 16.11 8.31 4.80
C PRO A 226 15.77 9.13 6.05
N ARG A 227 14.73 8.76 6.80
CA ARG A 227 14.38 9.41 8.07
C ARG A 227 15.33 9.02 9.20
N PHE A 228 15.98 7.87 9.10
CA PHE A 228 16.89 7.32 10.11
C PHE A 228 18.34 7.28 9.63
N VAL A 229 18.58 7.16 8.34
CA VAL A 229 19.93 7.04 7.76
C VAL A 229 20.19 8.21 6.80
N ALA A 230 21.22 9.00 7.08
CA ALA A 230 21.49 10.26 6.37
C ALA A 230 21.85 10.10 4.88
N HIS A 231 22.42 8.99 4.46
CA HIS A 231 22.88 8.75 3.09
C HIS A 231 22.31 7.45 2.55
N THR A 232 21.07 7.53 2.05
CA THR A 232 20.44 6.43 1.36
C THR A 232 20.55 6.60 -0.15
N GLU A 233 20.58 5.49 -0.87
CA GLU A 233 20.60 5.46 -2.33
C GLU A 233 19.33 4.80 -2.86
N ALA A 234 18.80 5.33 -3.96
CA ALA A 234 17.63 4.72 -4.62
C ALA A 234 18.02 3.36 -5.22
N VAL A 235 17.23 2.33 -4.94
CA VAL A 235 17.37 0.99 -5.51
C VAL A 235 16.76 0.99 -6.90
N ARG A 236 17.57 0.91 -7.95
CA ARG A 236 17.11 1.04 -9.34
C ARG A 236 16.34 -0.14 -9.85
N GLN A 237 16.62 -1.35 -9.33
CA GLN A 237 15.93 -2.58 -9.73
C GLN A 237 15.73 -3.52 -8.54
N LEU A 238 14.51 -4.06 -8.45
CA LEU A 238 14.13 -5.11 -7.51
C LEU A 238 13.44 -6.26 -8.26
N HIS A 239 13.68 -7.46 -7.80
CA HIS A 239 12.81 -8.59 -8.13
C HIS A 239 11.48 -8.44 -7.39
N PHE A 240 10.38 -8.98 -7.95
CA PHE A 240 9.06 -8.89 -7.30
C PHE A 240 9.04 -9.44 -5.87
N GLU A 241 9.80 -10.51 -5.60
CA GLU A 241 9.91 -11.06 -4.24
C GLU A 241 10.64 -10.10 -3.31
N GLU A 242 11.75 -9.49 -3.75
CA GLU A 242 12.49 -8.48 -2.96
C GLU A 242 11.58 -7.29 -2.62
N ALA A 243 10.81 -6.81 -3.61
CA ALA A 243 9.86 -5.71 -3.40
C ALA A 243 8.72 -6.09 -2.43
N SER A 244 8.25 -7.34 -2.48
CA SER A 244 7.23 -7.86 -1.56
C SER A 244 7.75 -7.92 -0.11
N GLU A 245 8.99 -8.41 0.09
CA GLU A 245 9.61 -8.45 1.40
C GLU A 245 9.79 -7.04 2.00
N LEU A 246 10.31 -6.10 1.20
CA LEU A 246 10.46 -4.71 1.63
C LEU A 246 9.11 -4.06 2.00
N ALA A 247 8.09 -4.30 1.20
CA ALA A 247 6.76 -3.77 1.43
C ALA A 247 6.12 -4.33 2.71
N TYR A 248 6.34 -5.61 3.00
CA TYR A 248 5.83 -6.27 4.19
C TYR A 248 6.52 -5.77 5.46
N PHE A 249 7.85 -5.58 5.41
CA PHE A 249 8.67 -5.19 6.56
C PHE A 249 8.92 -3.69 6.70
N GLY A 250 8.09 -2.83 6.12
CA GLY A 250 8.04 -1.41 6.49
C GLY A 250 8.32 -0.39 5.39
N ALA A 251 8.69 -0.79 4.19
CA ALA A 251 8.74 0.12 3.06
C ALA A 251 7.30 0.43 2.59
N LYS A 252 6.67 1.44 3.20
CA LYS A 252 5.24 1.81 3.00
C LYS A 252 4.91 2.36 1.60
N ILE A 253 5.74 2.11 0.60
CA ILE A 253 5.59 2.65 -0.76
C ILE A 253 4.60 1.84 -1.58
N LEU A 254 4.58 0.51 -1.38
CA LEU A 254 3.69 -0.43 -2.06
C LEU A 254 3.10 -1.39 -1.03
N HIS A 255 1.89 -1.86 -1.28
CA HIS A 255 1.37 -3.00 -0.54
C HIS A 255 1.73 -4.30 -1.29
N PRO A 256 2.20 -5.38 -0.61
CA PRO A 256 2.67 -6.60 -1.27
C PRO A 256 1.63 -7.22 -2.23
N THR A 257 0.35 -7.23 -1.85
CA THR A 257 -0.73 -7.78 -2.68
C THR A 257 -0.96 -6.99 -3.97
N CYS A 258 -0.60 -5.70 -4.00
CA CYS A 258 -0.84 -4.83 -5.16
C CYS A 258 0.02 -5.20 -6.36
N VAL A 259 1.19 -5.79 -6.14
CA VAL A 259 2.10 -6.18 -7.22
C VAL A 259 1.91 -7.62 -7.71
N GLN A 260 1.17 -8.44 -6.97
CA GLN A 260 0.96 -9.85 -7.33
C GLN A 260 0.36 -10.07 -8.73
N PRO A 261 -0.70 -9.33 -9.15
CA PRO A 261 -1.23 -9.51 -10.52
C PRO A 261 -0.17 -9.22 -11.58
N ALA A 262 0.59 -8.13 -11.43
CA ALA A 262 1.65 -7.74 -12.34
C ALA A 262 2.76 -8.79 -12.40
N LYS A 263 3.18 -9.33 -11.24
CA LYS A 263 4.15 -10.42 -11.14
C LYS A 263 3.74 -11.67 -11.94
N TYR A 264 2.50 -12.15 -11.73
CA TYR A 264 1.99 -13.33 -12.43
C TYR A 264 1.83 -13.11 -13.94
N ALA A 265 1.52 -11.88 -14.36
CA ALA A 265 1.42 -11.53 -15.76
C ALA A 265 2.76 -11.17 -16.40
N GLY A 266 3.85 -11.07 -15.64
CA GLY A 266 5.17 -10.66 -16.12
C GLY A 266 5.25 -9.19 -16.54
N ILE A 267 4.34 -8.33 -16.07
CA ILE A 267 4.31 -6.91 -16.42
C ILE A 267 5.17 -6.14 -15.41
N PRO A 268 6.19 -5.40 -15.86
CA PRO A 268 7.03 -4.62 -14.96
C PRO A 268 6.24 -3.49 -14.27
N VAL A 269 6.60 -3.22 -13.01
CA VAL A 269 6.07 -2.11 -12.22
C VAL A 269 7.20 -1.11 -11.98
N ARG A 270 6.95 0.17 -12.22
CA ARG A 270 7.93 1.23 -11.97
C ARG A 270 7.41 2.23 -10.96
N LEU A 271 8.18 2.45 -9.90
CA LEU A 271 7.94 3.52 -8.95
C LEU A 271 8.58 4.80 -9.46
N LYS A 272 7.83 5.90 -9.47
CA LYS A 272 8.25 7.19 -10.00
C LYS A 272 7.91 8.32 -9.03
N ASN A 273 8.71 9.38 -9.07
CA ASN A 273 8.48 10.60 -8.30
C ASN A 273 7.66 11.61 -9.11
N THR A 274 6.51 12.02 -8.58
CA THR A 274 5.67 13.05 -9.21
C THR A 274 6.33 14.44 -9.19
N MET A 275 7.20 14.70 -8.18
CA MET A 275 7.89 15.97 -8.02
C MET A 275 9.20 16.04 -8.83
N ASP A 276 9.76 14.88 -9.19
CA ASP A 276 10.92 14.73 -10.08
C ASP A 276 10.62 13.66 -11.13
N PRO A 277 9.84 14.01 -12.18
CA PRO A 277 9.41 13.04 -13.19
C PRO A 277 10.54 12.47 -14.04
N ASP A 278 11.68 13.13 -14.09
CA ASP A 278 12.85 12.69 -14.86
C ASP A 278 13.71 11.69 -14.08
N ALA A 279 13.55 11.60 -12.77
CA ALA A 279 14.19 10.56 -11.96
C ALA A 279 13.83 9.16 -12.50
N GLU A 280 14.83 8.28 -12.53
CA GLU A 280 14.68 6.93 -13.08
C GLU A 280 13.67 6.08 -12.28
N GLY A 281 13.65 6.28 -10.95
CA GLY A 281 12.81 5.53 -10.03
C GLY A 281 13.31 4.11 -9.77
N THR A 282 12.42 3.22 -9.34
CA THR A 282 12.70 1.80 -9.11
C THR A 282 11.89 0.94 -10.06
N LEU A 283 12.56 0.10 -10.85
CA LEU A 283 11.94 -0.92 -11.68
C LEU A 283 11.77 -2.21 -10.87
N ILE A 284 10.57 -2.78 -10.86
CA ILE A 284 10.24 -4.05 -10.23
C ILE A 284 9.81 -5.02 -11.34
N ASN A 285 10.53 -6.13 -11.51
CA ASN A 285 10.28 -7.11 -12.55
C ASN A 285 10.68 -8.53 -12.10
N ASN A 286 10.66 -9.50 -13.01
CA ASN A 286 11.05 -10.89 -12.75
C ASN A 286 12.56 -11.14 -12.92
N GLU A 287 13.36 -10.12 -13.19
CA GLU A 287 14.80 -10.26 -13.34
C GLU A 287 15.49 -10.18 -11.98
N LEU A 288 16.23 -11.20 -11.60
CA LEU A 288 16.99 -11.25 -10.35
C LEU A 288 18.45 -10.83 -10.59
N VAL A 289 18.87 -9.77 -9.90
CA VAL A 289 20.30 -9.41 -9.84
C VAL A 289 20.94 -10.21 -8.71
N ARG A 290 21.66 -11.27 -9.08
CA ARG A 290 22.24 -12.21 -8.13
C ARG A 290 23.40 -11.63 -7.32
N GLY A 291 23.59 -12.20 -6.12
CA GLY A 291 24.74 -11.92 -5.24
C GLY A 291 24.76 -10.49 -4.71
N LYS A 292 23.61 -9.85 -4.48
CA LYS A 292 23.54 -8.50 -3.91
C LYS A 292 22.45 -8.38 -2.85
N LEU A 293 22.82 -7.74 -1.75
CA LEU A 293 21.85 -7.15 -0.81
C LEU A 293 21.37 -5.82 -1.38
N LYS A 294 20.07 -5.58 -1.26
CA LYS A 294 19.39 -4.45 -1.92
C LYS A 294 18.98 -3.35 -0.96
N ALA A 295 18.38 -3.72 0.16
CA ALA A 295 17.83 -2.76 1.08
C ALA A 295 17.67 -3.33 2.50
N VAL A 296 17.50 -2.43 3.45
CA VAL A 296 17.10 -2.70 4.82
C VAL A 296 15.78 -2.00 5.09
N ALA A 297 14.83 -2.70 5.69
CA ALA A 297 13.56 -2.13 6.12
C ALA A 297 13.32 -2.41 7.60
N ALA A 298 12.45 -1.64 8.24
CA ALA A 298 12.08 -1.84 9.64
C ALA A 298 10.58 -1.67 9.86
N LYS A 299 9.99 -2.56 10.67
CA LYS A 299 8.58 -2.56 11.05
C LYS A 299 8.46 -2.38 12.56
N ASP A 300 7.87 -1.26 12.96
CA ASP A 300 7.68 -0.88 14.37
C ASP A 300 6.42 -1.48 14.97
N HIS A 301 6.23 -1.23 16.27
CA HIS A 301 5.04 -1.61 17.04
C HIS A 301 4.78 -3.12 17.04
N ILE A 302 5.84 -3.90 17.10
CA ILE A 302 5.78 -5.35 17.15
C ILE A 302 5.67 -5.82 18.59
N VAL A 303 4.82 -6.82 18.79
CA VAL A 303 4.72 -7.55 20.05
C VAL A 303 5.22 -8.99 19.85
N ALA A 304 6.15 -9.43 20.68
CA ALA A 304 6.63 -10.80 20.68
C ALA A 304 5.93 -11.61 21.77
N ILE A 305 5.34 -12.72 21.38
CA ILE A 305 4.65 -13.66 22.27
C ILE A 305 5.46 -14.95 22.31
N LYS A 306 5.91 -15.36 23.49
CA LYS A 306 6.63 -16.61 23.70
C LYS A 306 5.78 -17.57 24.52
N VAL A 307 5.59 -18.76 23.99
CA VAL A 307 4.86 -19.84 24.68
C VAL A 307 5.84 -20.98 24.96
N LYS A 308 6.15 -21.18 26.23
CA LYS A 308 6.96 -22.31 26.69
C LYS A 308 6.02 -23.45 27.10
N SER A 309 6.05 -24.54 26.35
CA SER A 309 5.19 -25.69 26.62
C SER A 309 5.51 -26.32 27.99
N SER A 310 4.49 -26.65 28.76
CA SER A 310 4.60 -27.42 30.02
C SER A 310 4.85 -28.91 29.78
N ARG A 311 4.62 -29.39 28.57
CA ARG A 311 4.91 -30.76 28.12
C ARG A 311 5.88 -30.70 26.94
N LYS A 312 6.72 -31.75 26.75
CA LYS A 312 7.61 -31.80 25.58
C LYS A 312 6.83 -31.46 24.30
N LEU A 313 7.37 -30.61 23.44
CA LEU A 313 6.84 -30.23 22.10
C LEU A 313 6.56 -31.44 21.18
N GLY A 314 6.94 -32.65 21.60
CA GLY A 314 6.57 -33.90 20.96
C GLY A 314 5.08 -34.25 20.95
N SER A 315 4.21 -33.37 21.49
CA SER A 315 2.77 -33.46 21.20
C SER A 315 2.50 -32.79 19.85
N PRO A 316 2.11 -33.54 18.82
CA PRO A 316 1.81 -32.99 17.48
C PRO A 316 0.76 -31.86 17.50
N ASP A 317 -0.05 -31.80 18.56
CA ASP A 317 -1.15 -30.87 18.72
C ASP A 317 -0.74 -29.47 19.20
N PHE A 318 0.46 -29.29 19.76
CA PHE A 318 0.81 -28.03 20.39
C PHE A 318 0.87 -26.87 19.39
N LEU A 319 1.63 -27.00 18.32
CA LEU A 319 1.72 -25.96 17.29
C LEU A 319 0.39 -25.73 16.59
N ARG A 320 -0.39 -26.80 16.32
CA ARG A 320 -1.72 -26.68 15.75
C ARG A 320 -2.61 -25.79 16.61
N LYS A 321 -2.67 -26.04 17.93
CA LYS A 321 -3.48 -25.24 18.88
C LYS A 321 -3.01 -23.79 18.97
N VAL A 322 -1.69 -23.55 18.91
CA VAL A 322 -1.15 -22.20 18.85
C VAL A 322 -1.64 -21.48 17.60
N PHE A 323 -1.52 -22.08 16.41
CA PHE A 323 -1.99 -21.45 15.18
C PHE A 323 -3.51 -21.29 15.12
N GLU A 324 -4.29 -22.28 15.61
CA GLU A 324 -5.76 -22.18 15.72
C GLU A 324 -6.19 -20.99 16.60
N THR A 325 -5.41 -20.67 17.65
CA THR A 325 -5.68 -19.49 18.47
C THR A 325 -5.57 -18.22 17.65
N PHE A 326 -4.47 -18.03 16.90
CA PHE A 326 -4.30 -16.83 16.06
C PHE A 326 -5.30 -16.77 14.91
N GLU A 327 -5.63 -17.90 14.30
CA GLU A 327 -6.67 -18.00 13.27
C GLU A 327 -8.03 -17.57 13.82
N GLY A 328 -8.41 -18.07 15.02
CA GLY A 328 -9.69 -17.74 15.66
C GLY A 328 -9.87 -16.25 15.94
N TYR A 329 -8.78 -15.53 16.21
CA TYR A 329 -8.76 -14.07 16.40
C TYR A 329 -8.36 -13.30 15.14
N GLN A 330 -8.24 -13.97 13.99
CA GLN A 330 -7.83 -13.37 12.71
C GLN A 330 -6.58 -12.48 12.81
N THR A 331 -5.61 -12.93 13.61
CA THR A 331 -4.36 -12.21 13.87
C THR A 331 -3.21 -12.86 13.10
N ALA A 332 -2.60 -12.10 12.18
CA ALA A 332 -1.45 -12.56 11.42
C ALA A 332 -0.18 -12.64 12.28
N ILE A 333 0.67 -13.62 12.00
CA ILE A 333 1.98 -13.79 12.62
C ILE A 333 3.04 -13.31 11.62
N ASP A 334 3.92 -12.38 12.03
CA ASP A 334 5.00 -11.86 11.17
C ASP A 334 6.23 -12.77 11.13
N MET A 335 6.72 -13.16 12.32
CA MET A 335 7.87 -14.05 12.48
C MET A 335 7.51 -15.18 13.43
N ILE A 336 8.11 -16.35 13.18
CA ILE A 336 8.02 -17.50 14.10
C ILE A 336 9.40 -18.13 14.25
N ALA A 337 9.73 -18.49 15.49
CA ALA A 337 10.89 -19.33 15.80
C ALA A 337 10.47 -20.41 16.79
N THR A 338 10.88 -21.63 16.53
CA THR A 338 10.52 -22.80 17.34
C THR A 338 11.75 -23.48 17.93
N SER A 339 11.58 -24.09 19.09
CA SER A 339 12.56 -24.98 19.73
C SER A 339 11.83 -26.19 20.32
N GLU A 340 12.55 -27.17 20.87
CA GLU A 340 11.93 -28.35 21.50
C GLU A 340 10.98 -28.02 22.67
N VAL A 341 11.10 -26.85 23.26
CA VAL A 341 10.39 -26.48 24.50
C VAL A 341 9.48 -25.27 24.36
N GLY A 342 9.45 -24.61 23.18
CA GLY A 342 8.63 -23.42 23.03
C GLY A 342 8.58 -22.86 21.63
N VAL A 343 7.65 -21.95 21.42
CA VAL A 343 7.48 -21.17 20.20
C VAL A 343 7.50 -19.68 20.54
N SER A 344 8.17 -18.91 19.75
CA SER A 344 8.16 -17.44 19.80
C SER A 344 7.57 -16.91 18.50
N MET A 345 6.62 -15.99 18.60
CA MET A 345 5.91 -15.42 17.48
C MET A 345 5.85 -13.91 17.62
N THR A 346 5.73 -13.20 16.52
CA THR A 346 5.51 -11.75 16.52
C THR A 346 4.23 -11.38 15.80
N ILE A 347 3.58 -10.33 16.28
CA ILE A 347 2.38 -9.73 15.71
C ILE A 347 2.50 -8.21 15.68
N ASP A 348 1.84 -7.57 14.72
CA ASP A 348 1.68 -6.11 14.63
C ASP A 348 0.25 -5.66 15.03
N ASN A 349 -0.73 -6.56 14.98
CA ASN A 349 -2.10 -6.27 15.39
C ASN A 349 -2.34 -6.75 16.82
N VAL A 350 -2.51 -5.81 17.73
CA VAL A 350 -2.71 -6.06 19.17
C VAL A 350 -4.18 -6.01 19.62
N SER A 351 -5.12 -5.90 18.70
CA SER A 351 -6.56 -5.72 19.00
C SER A 351 -7.12 -6.82 19.91
N HIS A 352 -6.60 -8.06 19.78
CA HIS A 352 -6.99 -9.23 20.55
C HIS A 352 -5.85 -9.84 21.36
N LEU A 353 -4.81 -9.03 21.68
CA LEU A 353 -3.63 -9.52 22.37
C LEU A 353 -3.97 -10.17 23.72
N ALA A 354 -4.84 -9.56 24.49
CA ALA A 354 -5.22 -10.06 25.81
C ALA A 354 -5.91 -11.43 25.74
N GLU A 355 -6.85 -11.58 24.83
CA GLU A 355 -7.60 -12.82 24.60
C GLU A 355 -6.69 -13.93 24.05
N ILE A 356 -5.82 -13.61 23.11
CA ILE A 356 -4.82 -14.53 22.55
C ILE A 356 -3.90 -15.04 23.67
N VAL A 357 -3.39 -14.16 24.54
CA VAL A 357 -2.50 -14.53 25.66
C VAL A 357 -3.23 -15.45 26.65
N GLU A 358 -4.48 -15.14 27.01
CA GLU A 358 -5.27 -15.99 27.92
C GLU A 358 -5.54 -17.38 27.31
N GLU A 359 -5.82 -17.46 26.01
CA GLU A 359 -6.01 -18.75 25.34
C GLU A 359 -4.72 -19.57 25.30
N LEU A 360 -3.57 -18.92 24.98
CA LEU A 360 -2.27 -19.56 24.90
C LEU A 360 -1.76 -20.06 26.28
N LYS A 361 -2.14 -19.43 27.40
CA LYS A 361 -1.82 -19.87 28.75
C LYS A 361 -2.34 -21.28 29.05
N LYS A 362 -3.38 -21.75 28.36
CA LYS A 362 -3.88 -23.12 28.49
C LYS A 362 -2.87 -24.17 28.03
N TYR A 363 -1.92 -23.77 27.18
CA TYR A 363 -0.96 -24.68 26.55
C TYR A 363 0.44 -24.58 27.12
N GLY A 364 0.75 -23.50 27.86
CA GLY A 364 2.08 -23.30 28.45
C GLY A 364 2.23 -21.96 29.18
N THR A 365 3.46 -21.69 29.59
CA THR A 365 3.81 -20.39 30.16
C THR A 365 3.98 -19.38 29.03
N VAL A 366 3.22 -18.28 29.10
CA VAL A 366 3.27 -17.21 28.10
C VAL A 366 4.00 -16.01 28.65
N THR A 367 4.93 -15.47 27.87
CA THR A 367 5.57 -14.18 28.10
C THR A 367 5.37 -13.27 26.90
N VAL A 368 5.18 -11.99 27.16
CA VAL A 368 4.94 -10.96 26.13
C VAL A 368 6.03 -9.90 26.26
N ASP A 369 6.72 -9.61 25.16
CA ASP A 369 7.67 -8.51 25.04
C ASP A 369 7.04 -7.48 24.07
N GLU A 370 6.72 -6.30 24.57
CA GLU A 370 6.16 -5.17 23.80
C GLU A 370 7.28 -4.21 23.33
N ASN A 371 6.94 -3.23 22.50
CA ASN A 371 7.86 -2.22 21.97
C ASN A 371 9.06 -2.85 21.24
N MET A 372 8.75 -3.80 20.38
CA MET A 372 9.73 -4.46 19.52
C MET A 372 9.67 -3.92 18.09
N CYS A 373 10.77 -4.12 17.38
CA CYS A 373 10.92 -3.77 15.97
C CYS A 373 11.51 -4.95 15.22
N ILE A 374 10.94 -5.25 14.05
CA ILE A 374 11.54 -6.20 13.09
C ILE A 374 12.40 -5.38 12.13
N VAL A 375 13.69 -5.73 12.04
CA VAL A 375 14.60 -5.20 11.01
C VAL A 375 14.87 -6.31 10.01
N CYS A 376 14.63 -6.02 8.72
CA CYS A 376 14.74 -6.97 7.64
C CYS A 376 15.82 -6.52 6.64
N VAL A 377 16.75 -7.39 6.30
CA VAL A 377 17.72 -7.21 5.22
C VAL A 377 17.25 -7.99 4.02
N VAL A 378 17.10 -7.29 2.89
CA VAL A 378 16.51 -7.84 1.67
C VAL A 378 17.54 -7.86 0.52
N GLY A 379 17.53 -8.93 -0.24
CA GLY A 379 18.37 -9.15 -1.42
C GLY A 379 18.40 -10.61 -1.82
N ASP A 380 19.38 -10.99 -2.63
CA ASP A 380 19.59 -12.38 -3.06
C ASP A 380 20.34 -13.15 -1.97
N LEU A 381 19.58 -13.82 -1.10
CA LEU A 381 20.06 -14.67 0.01
C LEU A 381 19.97 -16.16 -0.34
N ASP A 382 20.05 -16.49 -1.64
CA ASP A 382 20.11 -17.89 -2.10
C ASP A 382 21.30 -18.63 -1.45
N SER A 383 21.13 -19.89 -1.16
CA SER A 383 22.13 -20.75 -0.50
C SER A 383 23.49 -20.83 -1.22
N ALA A 384 23.54 -20.44 -2.51
CA ALA A 384 24.78 -20.29 -3.25
C ALA A 384 25.58 -19.03 -2.90
N ASN A 385 24.94 -18.03 -2.25
CA ASN A 385 25.57 -16.80 -1.82
C ASN A 385 25.96 -16.93 -0.35
N THR A 386 27.23 -17.17 -0.09
CA THR A 386 27.75 -17.35 1.28
C THR A 386 28.16 -16.02 1.90
N GLY A 387 27.89 -15.86 3.20
CA GLY A 387 28.40 -14.78 4.04
C GLY A 387 27.50 -13.55 4.19
N PHE A 388 26.36 -13.45 3.51
CA PHE A 388 25.43 -12.32 3.68
C PHE A 388 24.74 -12.34 5.05
N GLU A 389 24.38 -13.52 5.54
CA GLU A 389 23.90 -13.73 6.90
C GLU A 389 24.91 -13.30 7.95
N ASN A 390 26.21 -13.56 7.68
CA ASN A 390 27.29 -13.14 8.57
C ASN A 390 27.48 -11.62 8.55
N LEU A 391 27.39 -10.96 7.40
CA LEU A 391 27.45 -9.49 7.31
C LEU A 391 26.33 -8.84 8.13
N ALA A 392 25.11 -9.36 8.03
CA ALA A 392 23.98 -8.83 8.75
C ALA A 392 24.11 -9.04 10.27
N THR A 393 24.54 -10.23 10.70
CA THR A 393 24.74 -10.54 12.13
C THR A 393 25.91 -9.76 12.72
N GLU A 394 27.02 -9.59 11.99
CA GLU A 394 28.16 -8.80 12.44
C GLU A 394 27.81 -7.31 12.58
N ALA A 395 27.00 -6.77 11.66
CA ALA A 395 26.49 -5.41 11.78
C ALA A 395 25.70 -5.19 13.07
N LEU A 396 24.98 -6.21 13.55
CA LEU A 396 24.14 -6.14 14.75
C LEU A 396 24.85 -6.64 16.03
N ARG A 397 26.16 -6.89 16.01
CA ARG A 397 26.90 -7.48 17.17
C ARG A 397 26.77 -6.73 18.49
N HIS A 398 26.46 -5.43 18.46
CA HIS A 398 26.30 -4.59 19.65
C HIS A 398 24.83 -4.35 20.00
N ILE A 399 23.90 -4.95 19.28
CA ILE A 399 22.45 -4.78 19.45
C ILE A 399 21.85 -6.08 19.97
N PRO A 400 21.08 -6.06 21.05
CA PRO A 400 20.45 -7.26 21.59
C PRO A 400 19.39 -7.81 20.63
N VAL A 401 19.71 -8.85 19.87
CA VAL A 401 18.77 -9.55 18.98
C VAL A 401 17.98 -10.57 19.78
N ARG A 402 16.65 -10.53 19.67
CA ARG A 402 15.72 -11.41 20.40
C ARG A 402 15.28 -12.62 19.58
N MET A 403 15.12 -12.46 18.28
CA MET A 403 14.78 -13.53 17.31
C MET A 403 15.49 -13.27 16.00
N ILE A 404 15.76 -14.33 15.27
CA ILE A 404 16.22 -14.29 13.88
C ILE A 404 15.32 -15.23 13.09
N SER A 405 14.83 -14.78 11.95
CA SER A 405 14.12 -15.59 10.96
C SER A 405 14.93 -15.58 9.66
N TYR A 406 15.37 -16.74 9.24
CA TYR A 406 16.16 -16.97 8.05
C TYR A 406 15.82 -18.34 7.45
N GLY A 407 15.81 -18.45 6.10
CA GLY A 407 15.55 -19.69 5.39
C GLY A 407 14.07 -19.95 5.06
N GLY A 408 13.15 -19.09 5.50
CA GLY A 408 11.74 -19.12 5.05
C GLY A 408 11.54 -18.48 3.68
N SER A 409 12.46 -17.59 3.30
CA SER A 409 12.54 -16.94 2.00
C SER A 409 14.00 -16.85 1.58
N ASN A 410 14.28 -16.92 0.26
CA ASN A 410 15.60 -16.68 -0.30
C ASN A 410 15.92 -15.19 -0.46
N PHE A 411 15.04 -14.30 -0.04
CA PHE A 411 15.14 -12.87 -0.29
C PHE A 411 15.26 -12.01 0.97
N ASN A 412 15.12 -12.61 2.15
CA ASN A 412 15.24 -11.86 3.39
C ASN A 412 15.91 -12.63 4.53
N ILE A 413 16.49 -11.85 5.45
CA ILE A 413 16.80 -12.25 6.82
C ILE A 413 16.25 -11.19 7.75
N SER A 414 15.50 -11.60 8.77
CA SER A 414 14.79 -10.72 9.68
C SER A 414 15.26 -10.88 11.12
N PHE A 415 15.44 -9.77 11.81
CA PHE A 415 15.89 -9.68 13.20
C PHE A 415 14.86 -8.97 14.05
N LEU A 416 14.48 -9.55 15.18
CA LEU A 416 13.65 -8.89 16.17
C LEU A 416 14.56 -8.23 17.21
N ILE A 417 14.43 -6.92 17.37
CA ILE A 417 15.17 -6.08 18.31
C ILE A 417 14.20 -5.22 19.13
N ARG A 418 14.69 -4.47 20.11
CA ARG A 418 13.88 -3.44 20.76
C ARG A 418 13.70 -2.24 19.84
N GLU A 419 12.56 -1.57 19.93
CA GLU A 419 12.26 -0.37 19.12
C GLU A 419 13.27 0.77 19.39
N GLU A 420 13.75 0.90 20.63
CA GLU A 420 14.79 1.88 21.01
C GLU A 420 16.12 1.68 20.28
N ASP A 421 16.46 0.45 19.87
CA ASP A 421 17.70 0.11 19.16
C ASP A 421 17.58 0.28 17.63
N LYS A 422 16.41 0.59 17.12
CA LYS A 422 16.12 0.64 15.66
C LYS A 422 17.07 1.54 14.89
N GLN A 423 17.28 2.77 15.35
CA GLN A 423 18.14 3.72 14.62
C GLN A 423 19.57 3.19 14.53
N ALA A 424 20.12 2.73 15.65
CA ALA A 424 21.47 2.18 15.68
C ALA A 424 21.62 0.94 14.79
N ALA A 425 20.57 0.08 14.73
CA ALA A 425 20.54 -1.08 13.85
C ALA A 425 20.55 -0.69 12.37
N LEU A 426 19.69 0.26 11.97
CA LEU A 426 19.59 0.72 10.58
C LEU A 426 20.88 1.40 10.11
N GLU A 427 21.49 2.25 10.95
CA GLU A 427 22.77 2.90 10.66
C GLU A 427 23.91 1.89 10.53
N SER A 428 24.00 0.93 11.44
CA SER A 428 25.06 -0.09 11.44
C SER A 428 24.93 -1.03 10.24
N LEU A 429 23.73 -1.50 9.93
CA LEU A 429 23.46 -2.30 8.74
C LEU A 429 23.78 -1.52 7.45
N SER A 430 23.39 -0.26 7.38
CA SER A 430 23.69 0.60 6.22
C SER A 430 25.19 0.76 6.03
N ALA A 431 25.93 1.06 7.09
CA ALA A 431 27.37 1.24 7.04
C ALA A 431 28.12 -0.05 6.64
N THR A 432 27.66 -1.20 7.13
CA THR A 432 28.30 -2.50 6.88
C THR A 432 27.98 -3.03 5.49
N ILE A 433 26.72 -2.91 5.04
CA ILE A 433 26.25 -3.51 3.79
C ILE A 433 26.49 -2.58 2.61
N PHE A 434 26.19 -1.27 2.76
CA PHE A 434 26.21 -0.29 1.67
C PHE A 434 27.32 0.74 1.78
N GLY A 435 28.04 0.77 2.90
CA GLY A 435 29.20 1.66 3.08
C GLY A 435 30.24 1.41 1.97
N LYS A 436 30.72 2.45 1.34
CA LYS A 436 31.80 2.35 0.35
C LYS A 436 32.97 1.67 1.04
N LYS A 437 33.38 0.47 0.58
CA LYS A 437 34.64 -0.14 1.00
C LYS A 437 35.73 0.90 0.74
N LYS A 438 36.26 1.52 1.80
CA LYS A 438 37.48 2.29 1.73
C LYS A 438 38.59 1.30 1.32
N ASN A 439 38.96 1.38 0.06
CA ASN A 439 40.24 0.89 -0.51
C ASN A 439 40.69 -0.53 -0.12
N GLU A 440 40.32 -1.49 -0.95
CA GLU A 440 41.32 -2.50 -1.35
C GLU A 440 42.11 -1.93 -2.56
N GLN A 441 42.99 -0.99 -2.30
CA GLN A 441 44.14 -0.63 -3.14
C GLN A 441 45.20 -0.04 -2.22
N ALA A 442 46.01 -0.89 -1.65
CA ALA A 442 47.39 -0.62 -1.22
C ALA A 442 48.20 -1.89 -1.42
#